data_b8aab873aaf1d1b4ab158577eb7f35c1
#
_entry.id   b8aab873aaf1d1b4ab158577eb7f35c1
#
_cell.length_a   1.000
_cell.length_b   1.000
_cell.length_c   1.000
_cell.angle_alpha   90.00
_cell.angle_beta   90.00
_cell.angle_gamma   90.00
#
_symmetry.space_group_name_H-M   'P 1'
#
loop_
_entity.id
_entity.type
_entity.pdbx_description
1 polymer ?
#
loop_
_entity_poly.entity_id
_entity_poly.type
_entity_poly.pdbx_seq_one_letter_code
_entity_poly.pdbx_strand_id
1 'polypeptide(L)'
;DGQYVNNFAEVSENGFGGRIAEGYMLGETYIYKVYRGNGNYDGSGILDLNAGPKDGVIRTEQDMAWVKMMMESGYKFAGNTQVAKNQLWYGDLIYQDTNGDGNYGDSNDQDFSGHSNMPKYYFGFNLSLSYKNFDFSALLSGAVGFHLIWVTQPAFTTGYNSYQFIADDHYFYDPEKPTSPKTNLTATYPRLGNKNGVSSDFWEYSGNYLKLKNIQIGYTLPQYITRKVKIEKVRLYASADNLKTWTKFPGMDPEIGTSITYPLMKQCAFGLQLTF
;
A
#
# COMPACT_ATOMS: atom_id res chain seq x y z
N ASP A 1 -7.97 4.54 -20.22
CA ASP A 1 -7.05 3.85 -21.13
C ASP A 1 -5.64 4.00 -20.60
N GLY A 2 -5.04 2.89 -20.13
CA GLY A 2 -3.66 2.85 -19.68
C GLY A 2 -2.69 3.01 -20.86
N GLN A 3 -1.46 3.39 -20.57
CA GLN A 3 -0.41 3.34 -21.57
C GLN A 3 0.07 1.88 -21.69
N TYR A 4 -0.28 1.23 -22.78
CA TYR A 4 0.15 -0.14 -23.06
C TYR A 4 1.46 -0.13 -23.85
N VAL A 5 2.28 -1.12 -23.60
CA VAL A 5 3.53 -1.33 -24.32
C VAL A 5 3.25 -2.03 -25.65
N ASN A 6 3.72 -1.44 -26.74
CA ASN A 6 3.68 -2.01 -28.09
C ASN A 6 5.09 -2.16 -28.63
N ASN A 7 5.36 -3.23 -29.36
CA ASN A 7 6.65 -3.50 -30.03
C ASN A 7 7.85 -3.54 -29.08
N PHE A 8 7.69 -4.16 -27.92
CA PHE A 8 8.80 -4.43 -27.01
C PHE A 8 9.23 -5.90 -27.09
N ALA A 9 10.46 -6.18 -26.66
CA ALA A 9 11.02 -7.53 -26.73
C ALA A 9 10.11 -8.58 -26.08
N GLU A 10 10.05 -9.74 -26.70
CA GLU A 10 9.26 -10.88 -26.22
C GLU A 10 9.53 -11.18 -24.76
N VAL A 11 8.44 -11.54 -24.09
CA VAL A 11 8.43 -12.03 -22.73
C VAL A 11 9.21 -13.33 -22.66
N SER A 12 10.30 -13.39 -21.90
CA SER A 12 11.02 -14.65 -21.72
C SER A 12 10.24 -15.55 -20.74
N GLU A 13 10.18 -16.84 -21.02
CA GLU A 13 9.48 -17.87 -20.22
C GLU A 13 9.95 -17.98 -18.76
N ASN A 14 11.00 -17.27 -18.37
CA ASN A 14 11.68 -17.39 -17.08
C ASN A 14 11.32 -16.29 -16.06
N GLY A 15 10.11 -15.76 -16.13
CA GLY A 15 9.60 -14.81 -15.13
C GLY A 15 10.02 -13.36 -15.35
N PHE A 16 9.10 -12.49 -15.00
CA PHE A 16 9.21 -11.05 -15.23
C PHE A 16 9.57 -10.31 -13.97
N GLY A 17 10.72 -10.31 -13.49
CA GLY A 17 11.10 -9.45 -12.36
C GLY A 17 10.84 -7.95 -12.63
N GLY A 18 9.58 -7.50 -12.52
CA GLY A 18 9.19 -6.09 -12.66
C GLY A 18 9.39 -5.51 -14.07
N ARG A 19 9.19 -6.26 -15.12
CA ARG A 19 9.59 -5.90 -16.48
C ARG A 19 8.45 -5.32 -17.31
N ILE A 20 8.84 -4.53 -18.29
CA ILE A 20 7.95 -4.01 -19.35
C ILE A 20 7.68 -5.14 -20.32
N ALA A 21 6.41 -5.51 -20.51
CA ALA A 21 5.99 -6.55 -21.44
C ALA A 21 4.96 -6.02 -22.42
N GLU A 22 4.98 -6.53 -23.65
CA GLU A 22 4.02 -6.16 -24.68
C GLU A 22 2.61 -6.58 -24.30
N GLY A 23 1.62 -5.71 -24.51
CA GLY A 23 0.23 -5.94 -24.16
C GLY A 23 -0.13 -5.59 -22.72
N TYR A 24 0.84 -5.24 -21.87
CA TYR A 24 0.63 -4.85 -20.48
C TYR A 24 0.83 -3.35 -20.27
N MET A 25 0.32 -2.83 -19.17
CA MET A 25 0.45 -1.41 -18.86
C MET A 25 1.88 -1.05 -18.46
N LEU A 26 2.33 0.11 -18.91
CA LEU A 26 3.61 0.64 -18.43
C LEU A 26 3.55 0.83 -16.90
N GLY A 27 4.56 0.30 -16.20
CA GLY A 27 4.61 0.34 -14.73
C GLY A 27 3.65 -0.63 -14.03
N GLU A 28 3.09 -1.59 -14.76
CA GLU A 28 2.32 -2.68 -14.18
C GLU A 28 3.24 -3.57 -13.34
N THR A 29 2.75 -3.96 -12.15
CA THR A 29 3.54 -4.76 -11.21
C THR A 29 3.33 -6.25 -11.47
N TYR A 30 4.43 -7.03 -11.39
CA TYR A 30 4.44 -8.48 -11.51
C TYR A 30 4.65 -9.09 -10.12
N ILE A 31 3.61 -9.75 -9.59
CA ILE A 31 3.50 -10.08 -8.17
C ILE A 31 2.82 -11.43 -7.96
N TYR A 32 2.92 -11.96 -6.75
CA TYR A 32 2.11 -13.10 -6.35
C TYR A 32 0.66 -12.69 -6.14
N LYS A 33 -0.26 -13.56 -6.51
CA LYS A 33 -1.67 -13.46 -6.14
C LYS A 33 -1.91 -14.25 -4.86
N VAL A 34 -2.61 -13.67 -3.92
CA VAL A 34 -3.03 -14.39 -2.72
C VAL A 34 -4.14 -15.36 -3.09
N TYR A 35 -4.04 -16.59 -2.62
CA TYR A 35 -5.10 -17.58 -2.78
C TYR A 35 -6.37 -17.12 -2.05
N ARG A 36 -7.52 -17.24 -2.71
CA ARG A 36 -8.82 -16.89 -2.13
C ARG A 36 -9.78 -18.05 -2.30
N GLY A 37 -9.84 -18.88 -1.27
CA GLY A 37 -10.79 -19.99 -1.21
C GLY A 37 -12.22 -19.54 -0.94
N ASN A 38 -13.16 -20.48 -1.02
CA ASN A 38 -14.56 -20.21 -0.72
C ASN A 38 -14.89 -20.33 0.79
N GLY A 39 -13.97 -20.86 1.60
CA GLY A 39 -14.12 -21.06 3.05
C GLY A 39 -15.16 -22.13 3.41
N ASN A 40 -15.53 -22.99 2.48
CA ASN A 40 -16.49 -24.09 2.71
C ASN A 40 -15.73 -25.39 2.94
N TYR A 41 -15.81 -25.90 4.14
CA TYR A 41 -15.20 -27.15 4.54
C TYR A 41 -16.33 -28.15 4.83
N ASP A 42 -16.64 -29.05 3.91
CA ASP A 42 -17.81 -29.93 3.98
C ASP A 42 -17.65 -31.12 4.97
N GLY A 43 -16.43 -31.31 5.47
CA GLY A 43 -16.15 -32.40 6.42
C GLY A 43 -16.23 -33.83 5.84
N SER A 44 -16.38 -33.95 4.51
CA SER A 44 -16.47 -35.27 3.84
C SER A 44 -15.14 -36.00 3.79
N GLY A 45 -14.03 -35.32 4.05
CA GLY A 45 -12.67 -35.82 3.88
C GLY A 45 -12.22 -35.88 2.42
N ILE A 46 -13.04 -35.37 1.49
CA ILE A 46 -12.67 -35.22 0.08
C ILE A 46 -12.01 -33.85 -0.09
N LEU A 47 -10.86 -33.84 -0.75
CA LEU A 47 -10.15 -32.57 -1.03
C LEU A 47 -10.92 -31.77 -2.07
N ASP A 48 -11.38 -30.56 -1.67
CA ASP A 48 -11.85 -29.53 -2.59
C ASP A 48 -10.74 -28.47 -2.76
N LEU A 49 -10.22 -28.34 -3.96
CA LEU A 49 -9.18 -27.38 -4.30
C LEU A 49 -9.67 -25.93 -4.21
N ASN A 50 -10.99 -25.68 -4.26
CA ASN A 50 -11.57 -24.35 -4.13
C ASN A 50 -11.92 -23.99 -2.67
N ALA A 51 -11.82 -24.92 -1.74
CA ALA A 51 -11.95 -24.66 -0.31
C ALA A 51 -10.76 -23.77 0.17
N GLY A 52 -10.51 -23.72 1.43
CA GLY A 52 -9.41 -22.95 1.99
C GLY A 52 -9.81 -21.52 2.40
N PRO A 53 -8.87 -20.74 2.95
CA PRO A 53 -9.16 -19.45 3.55
C PRO A 53 -9.63 -18.42 2.51
N LYS A 54 -10.67 -17.64 2.88
CA LYS A 54 -11.27 -16.61 1.98
C LYS A 54 -10.35 -15.45 1.69
N ASP A 55 -9.51 -15.09 2.63
CA ASP A 55 -8.57 -13.96 2.53
C ASP A 55 -7.11 -14.41 2.33
N GLY A 56 -6.91 -15.70 2.13
CA GLY A 56 -5.61 -16.31 1.93
C GLY A 56 -4.77 -16.46 3.19
N VAL A 57 -5.27 -16.06 4.37
CA VAL A 57 -4.57 -16.24 5.64
C VAL A 57 -5.09 -17.49 6.36
N ILE A 58 -4.20 -18.35 6.79
CA ILE A 58 -4.55 -19.55 7.58
C ILE A 58 -4.97 -19.11 8.97
N ARG A 59 -6.30 -18.97 9.21
CA ARG A 59 -6.82 -18.41 10.47
C ARG A 59 -7.37 -19.45 11.41
N THR A 60 -7.97 -20.49 10.87
CA THR A 60 -8.74 -21.46 11.62
C THR A 60 -8.11 -22.86 11.57
N GLU A 61 -8.56 -23.73 12.48
CA GLU A 61 -8.20 -25.16 12.42
C GLU A 61 -8.70 -25.83 11.15
N GLN A 62 -9.82 -25.35 10.59
CA GLN A 62 -10.36 -25.87 9.32
C GLN A 62 -9.46 -25.47 8.14
N ASP A 63 -8.98 -24.21 8.10
CA ASP A 63 -7.98 -23.78 7.11
C ASP A 63 -6.73 -24.65 7.19
N MET A 64 -6.25 -24.89 8.40
CA MET A 64 -5.06 -25.71 8.62
C MET A 64 -5.27 -27.18 8.25
N ALA A 65 -6.46 -27.73 8.51
CA ALA A 65 -6.82 -29.10 8.11
C ALA A 65 -6.83 -29.22 6.58
N TRP A 66 -7.40 -28.23 5.89
CA TRP A 66 -7.38 -28.19 4.43
C TRP A 66 -5.94 -28.13 3.88
N VAL A 67 -5.08 -27.28 4.43
CA VAL A 67 -3.66 -27.21 4.05
C VAL A 67 -2.96 -28.56 4.21
N LYS A 68 -3.22 -29.27 5.31
CA LYS A 68 -2.65 -30.62 5.53
C LYS A 68 -3.13 -31.63 4.48
N MET A 69 -4.43 -31.65 4.17
CA MET A 69 -4.97 -32.49 3.12
C MET A 69 -4.36 -32.22 1.75
N MET A 70 -4.16 -30.92 1.42
CA MET A 70 -3.46 -30.51 0.21
C MET A 70 -2.04 -31.10 0.17
N MET A 71 -1.27 -30.92 1.24
CA MET A 71 0.10 -31.45 1.31
C MET A 71 0.14 -33.01 1.24
N GLU A 72 -0.77 -33.71 1.88
CA GLU A 72 -0.93 -35.17 1.82
C GLU A 72 -1.27 -35.63 0.40
N SER A 73 -1.99 -34.82 -0.35
CA SER A 73 -2.32 -35.05 -1.77
C SER A 73 -1.21 -34.67 -2.74
N GLY A 74 -0.04 -34.22 -2.23
CA GLY A 74 1.15 -33.92 -3.04
C GLY A 74 1.37 -32.44 -3.39
N TYR A 75 0.45 -31.58 -3.01
CA TYR A 75 0.61 -30.11 -3.23
C TYR A 75 1.65 -29.51 -2.28
N LYS A 76 2.26 -28.40 -2.68
CA LYS A 76 3.27 -27.68 -1.90
C LYS A 76 2.90 -26.20 -1.80
N PHE A 77 3.40 -25.53 -0.77
CA PHE A 77 3.13 -24.11 -0.54
C PHE A 77 4.42 -23.33 -0.33
N ALA A 78 4.82 -22.51 -1.33
CA ALA A 78 6.04 -21.70 -1.31
C ALA A 78 7.27 -22.49 -0.84
N GLY A 79 7.43 -23.72 -1.34
CA GLY A 79 8.53 -24.61 -0.98
C GLY A 79 8.42 -25.27 0.40
N ASN A 80 7.32 -25.07 1.13
CA ASN A 80 7.06 -25.76 2.39
C ASN A 80 6.52 -27.17 2.14
N THR A 81 7.05 -28.12 2.88
CA THR A 81 6.67 -29.55 2.79
C THR A 81 5.93 -30.04 4.01
N GLN A 82 5.79 -29.22 5.04
CA GLN A 82 5.10 -29.58 6.29
C GLN A 82 4.51 -28.36 6.99
N VAL A 83 3.55 -28.61 7.86
CA VAL A 83 2.97 -27.64 8.77
C VAL A 83 3.84 -27.56 10.03
N ALA A 84 4.52 -26.43 10.22
CA ALA A 84 5.37 -26.16 11.39
C ALA A 84 5.54 -24.64 11.60
N LYS A 85 5.84 -24.22 12.84
CA LYS A 85 6.06 -22.79 13.19
C LYS A 85 7.15 -22.11 12.34
N ASN A 86 8.15 -22.84 11.89
CA ASN A 86 9.24 -22.34 11.04
C ASN A 86 9.02 -22.58 9.54
N GLN A 87 7.89 -23.12 9.17
CA GLN A 87 7.45 -23.33 7.79
C GLN A 87 6.07 -22.70 7.58
N LEU A 88 5.09 -23.45 7.08
CA LEU A 88 3.72 -22.97 6.96
C LEU A 88 2.97 -23.15 8.28
N TRP A 89 2.35 -22.07 8.79
CA TRP A 89 1.70 -22.06 10.08
C TRP A 89 0.48 -21.13 10.10
N TYR A 90 -0.26 -21.16 11.20
CA TYR A 90 -1.35 -20.23 11.42
C TYR A 90 -0.90 -18.77 11.25
N GLY A 91 -1.68 -18.00 10.51
CA GLY A 91 -1.42 -16.63 10.17
C GLY A 91 -0.53 -16.42 8.93
N ASP A 92 -0.07 -17.49 8.28
CA ASP A 92 0.66 -17.35 7.02
C ASP A 92 -0.28 -17.12 5.83
N LEU A 93 0.22 -16.37 4.85
CA LEU A 93 -0.41 -16.21 3.55
C LEU A 93 -0.18 -17.43 2.67
N ILE A 94 -1.23 -17.84 1.98
CA ILE A 94 -1.17 -18.80 0.87
C ILE A 94 -1.23 -18.02 -0.42
N TYR A 95 -0.32 -18.28 -1.34
CA TYR A 95 -0.32 -17.73 -2.68
C TYR A 95 -0.99 -18.71 -3.66
N GLN A 96 -1.50 -18.18 -4.74
CA GLN A 96 -2.18 -18.95 -5.78
C GLN A 96 -1.16 -19.75 -6.60
N ASP A 97 -1.53 -20.96 -7.01
CA ASP A 97 -0.88 -21.70 -8.08
C ASP A 97 -1.47 -21.19 -9.41
N THR A 98 -0.72 -20.36 -10.13
CA THR A 98 -1.19 -19.71 -11.37
C THR A 98 -0.89 -20.54 -12.60
N ASN A 99 0.13 -21.40 -12.54
CA ASN A 99 0.55 -22.24 -13.67
C ASN A 99 -0.02 -23.66 -13.62
N GLY A 100 -0.62 -24.08 -12.48
CA GLY A 100 -1.26 -25.37 -12.30
C GLY A 100 -0.29 -26.54 -12.07
N ASP A 101 0.92 -26.27 -11.58
CA ASP A 101 1.94 -27.30 -11.37
C ASP A 101 1.85 -27.97 -9.97
N GLY A 102 0.94 -27.52 -9.12
CA GLY A 102 0.73 -28.01 -7.76
C GLY A 102 1.67 -27.43 -6.70
N ASN A 103 2.46 -26.40 -7.06
CA ASN A 103 3.32 -25.68 -6.12
C ASN A 103 2.76 -24.27 -5.92
N TYR A 104 1.99 -24.05 -4.90
CA TYR A 104 1.35 -22.78 -4.58
C TYR A 104 2.37 -21.73 -4.13
N GLY A 105 2.56 -20.66 -4.91
CA GLY A 105 3.41 -19.53 -4.57
C GLY A 105 4.91 -19.75 -4.78
N ASP A 106 5.28 -20.54 -5.77
CA ASP A 106 6.66 -20.64 -6.22
C ASP A 106 7.03 -19.50 -7.20
N SER A 107 8.26 -19.48 -7.73
CA SER A 107 8.73 -18.39 -8.60
C SER A 107 7.96 -18.28 -9.92
N ASN A 108 7.23 -19.30 -10.33
CA ASN A 108 6.48 -19.36 -11.58
C ASN A 108 5.04 -18.88 -11.42
N ASP A 109 4.60 -18.63 -10.18
CA ASP A 109 3.24 -18.24 -9.83
C ASP A 109 3.01 -16.72 -9.76
N GLN A 110 3.99 -15.95 -10.20
CA GLN A 110 3.81 -14.52 -10.33
C GLN A 110 2.99 -14.19 -11.59
N ASP A 111 2.20 -13.13 -11.50
CA ASP A 111 1.39 -12.64 -12.59
C ASP A 111 1.25 -11.12 -12.52
N PHE A 112 0.86 -10.50 -13.61
CA PHE A 112 0.60 -9.07 -13.66
C PHE A 112 -0.61 -8.71 -12.79
N SER A 113 -0.47 -7.62 -12.02
CA SER A 113 -1.50 -7.21 -11.05
C SER A 113 -2.77 -6.66 -11.70
N GLY A 114 -2.69 -6.21 -12.94
CA GLY A 114 -3.73 -5.42 -13.61
C GLY A 114 -3.71 -3.94 -13.19
N HIS A 115 -2.71 -3.52 -12.41
CA HIS A 115 -2.58 -2.16 -11.93
C HIS A 115 -1.18 -1.60 -12.18
N SER A 116 -1.12 -0.35 -12.67
CA SER A 116 0.14 0.37 -12.84
C SER A 116 0.51 1.14 -11.57
N ASN A 117 1.81 1.25 -11.32
CA ASN A 117 2.36 2.14 -10.30
C ASN A 117 2.44 3.61 -10.76
N MET A 118 2.08 3.88 -12.02
CA MET A 118 2.07 5.21 -12.61
C MET A 118 0.66 5.79 -12.58
N PRO A 119 0.45 6.99 -12.06
CA PRO A 119 -0.85 7.65 -12.06
C PRO A 119 -1.40 7.84 -13.48
N LYS A 120 -2.67 7.48 -13.67
CA LYS A 120 -3.39 7.75 -14.94
C LYS A 120 -3.70 9.23 -15.10
N TYR A 121 -4.02 9.90 -14.01
CA TYR A 121 -4.38 11.32 -14.03
C TYR A 121 -3.70 12.07 -12.91
N TYR A 122 -3.13 13.24 -13.27
CA TYR A 122 -2.70 14.27 -12.33
C TYR A 122 -3.64 15.46 -12.46
N PHE A 123 -3.97 16.08 -11.36
CA PHE A 123 -4.79 17.27 -11.36
C PHE A 123 -4.32 18.27 -10.30
N GLY A 124 -4.58 19.54 -10.58
CA GLY A 124 -4.34 20.63 -9.65
C GLY A 124 -5.48 21.63 -9.68
N PHE A 125 -5.81 22.18 -8.53
CA PHE A 125 -6.80 23.23 -8.39
C PHE A 125 -6.18 24.38 -7.59
N ASN A 126 -6.17 25.57 -8.19
CA ASN A 126 -5.71 26.79 -7.56
C ASN A 126 -6.88 27.73 -7.33
N LEU A 127 -7.17 28.04 -6.09
CA LEU A 127 -8.20 28.99 -5.68
C LEU A 127 -7.52 30.27 -5.21
N SER A 128 -7.92 31.40 -5.77
CA SER A 128 -7.49 32.74 -5.31
C SER A 128 -8.70 33.63 -5.11
N LEU A 129 -8.82 34.20 -3.94
CA LEU A 129 -9.92 35.07 -3.54
C LEU A 129 -9.34 36.37 -2.98
N SER A 130 -9.96 37.51 -3.33
CA SER A 130 -9.63 38.80 -2.76
C SER A 130 -10.91 39.51 -2.34
N TYR A 131 -10.93 40.00 -1.12
CA TYR A 131 -12.05 40.76 -0.62
C TYR A 131 -11.54 41.94 0.23
N LYS A 132 -11.80 43.17 -0.23
CA LYS A 132 -11.26 44.39 0.41
C LYS A 132 -9.73 44.31 0.55
N ASN A 133 -9.26 44.23 1.79
CA ASN A 133 -7.85 44.20 2.14
C ASN A 133 -7.33 42.76 2.41
N PHE A 134 -8.18 41.78 2.33
CA PHE A 134 -7.82 40.36 2.50
C PHE A 134 -7.59 39.68 1.16
N ASP A 135 -6.59 38.85 1.11
CA ASP A 135 -6.35 37.90 0.05
C ASP A 135 -6.18 36.49 0.63
N PHE A 136 -6.68 35.53 -0.11
CA PHE A 136 -6.60 34.12 0.23
C PHE A 136 -6.22 33.34 -1.01
N SER A 137 -5.32 32.38 -0.87
CA SER A 137 -5.05 31.41 -1.91
C SER A 137 -4.90 30.01 -1.34
N ALA A 138 -5.31 29.01 -2.12
CA ALA A 138 -5.15 27.61 -1.78
C ALA A 138 -4.79 26.83 -3.03
N LEU A 139 -3.79 25.96 -2.94
CA LEU A 139 -3.37 25.03 -3.98
C LEU A 139 -3.63 23.61 -3.52
N LEU A 140 -4.50 22.92 -4.25
CA LEU A 140 -4.69 21.49 -4.12
C LEU A 140 -4.05 20.78 -5.30
N SER A 141 -3.49 19.60 -5.07
CA SER A 141 -2.99 18.71 -6.12
C SER A 141 -3.33 17.27 -5.79
N GLY A 142 -3.47 16.45 -6.80
CA GLY A 142 -3.74 15.04 -6.59
C GLY A 142 -3.34 14.18 -7.78
N ALA A 143 -3.30 12.90 -7.55
CA ALA A 143 -3.10 11.89 -8.57
C ALA A 143 -4.01 10.71 -8.30
N VAL A 144 -4.50 10.08 -9.36
CA VAL A 144 -5.43 8.94 -9.26
C VAL A 144 -5.17 7.91 -10.35
N GLY A 145 -5.66 6.68 -10.11
CA GLY A 145 -5.59 5.60 -11.07
C GLY A 145 -4.27 4.84 -11.03
N PHE A 146 -3.66 4.72 -9.87
CA PHE A 146 -2.44 3.94 -9.69
C PHE A 146 -2.44 3.17 -8.37
N HIS A 147 -1.61 2.15 -8.29
CA HIS A 147 -1.42 1.33 -7.10
C HIS A 147 0.05 1.23 -6.73
N LEU A 148 0.31 1.05 -5.47
CA LEU A 148 1.66 0.93 -4.92
C LEU A 148 1.78 -0.38 -4.15
N ILE A 149 2.81 -1.16 -4.47
CA ILE A 149 3.17 -2.34 -3.67
C ILE A 149 4.02 -1.86 -2.50
N TRP A 150 3.44 -1.90 -1.32
CA TRP A 150 4.14 -1.49 -0.12
C TRP A 150 4.38 -2.68 0.81
N VAL A 151 5.42 -3.42 0.51
CA VAL A 151 5.87 -4.54 1.33
C VAL A 151 6.73 -3.99 2.45
N THR A 152 6.27 -4.19 3.67
CA THR A 152 7.05 -3.84 4.86
C THR A 152 7.95 -5.01 5.24
N GLN A 153 8.83 -5.40 4.32
CA GLN A 153 9.73 -6.53 4.51
C GLN A 153 10.47 -6.52 5.86
N PRO A 154 10.91 -5.38 6.41
CA PRO A 154 11.48 -5.34 7.75
C PRO A 154 10.57 -5.85 8.87
N ALA A 155 9.24 -5.72 8.71
CA ALA A 155 8.29 -6.21 9.70
C ALA A 155 8.26 -7.74 9.82
N PHE A 156 8.69 -8.44 8.78
CA PHE A 156 8.65 -9.89 8.68
C PHE A 156 10.03 -10.56 8.78
N THR A 157 11.10 -9.76 8.92
CA THR A 157 12.46 -10.26 9.05
C THR A 157 12.94 -10.11 10.49
N THR A 158 13.50 -11.18 11.06
CA THR A 158 14.03 -11.16 12.41
C THR A 158 15.17 -10.14 12.54
N GLY A 159 15.14 -9.30 13.58
CA GLY A 159 16.19 -8.32 13.86
C GLY A 159 15.96 -6.92 13.29
N TYR A 160 14.85 -6.69 12.60
CA TYR A 160 14.46 -5.36 12.11
C TYR A 160 13.27 -4.78 12.89
N ASN A 161 13.17 -3.45 12.90
CA ASN A 161 12.04 -2.77 13.51
C ASN A 161 10.77 -2.91 12.64
N SER A 162 9.68 -3.34 13.25
CA SER A 162 8.37 -3.37 12.61
C SER A 162 7.70 -1.99 12.66
N TYR A 163 6.84 -1.71 11.71
CA TYR A 163 5.90 -0.59 11.83
C TYR A 163 4.90 -0.87 12.95
N GLN A 164 4.62 0.15 13.76
CA GLN A 164 3.73 0.01 14.92
C GLN A 164 2.36 -0.54 14.54
N PHE A 165 1.75 -0.07 13.45
CA PHE A 165 0.42 -0.51 13.02
C PHE A 165 0.37 -2.00 12.63
N ILE A 166 1.49 -2.57 12.14
CA ILE A 166 1.62 -4.02 11.88
C ILE A 166 1.86 -4.75 13.18
N ALA A 167 2.73 -4.22 14.04
CA ALA A 167 3.01 -4.83 15.33
C ALA A 167 1.77 -4.90 16.23
N ASP A 168 0.89 -3.88 16.14
CA ASP A 168 -0.34 -3.79 16.93
C ASP A 168 -1.47 -4.67 16.38
N ASP A 169 -1.48 -4.97 15.07
CA ASP A 169 -2.58 -5.69 14.41
C ASP A 169 -2.09 -6.83 13.50
N HIS A 170 -1.10 -7.61 13.95
CA HIS A 170 -0.71 -8.83 13.26
C HIS A 170 -1.41 -10.06 13.83
N TYR A 171 -1.56 -11.08 13.00
CA TYR A 171 -2.13 -12.35 13.42
C TYR A 171 -1.19 -13.06 14.40
N PHE A 172 -1.75 -13.52 15.52
CA PHE A 172 -1.06 -14.35 16.50
C PHE A 172 -2.00 -15.41 17.04
N TYR A 173 -1.59 -16.67 16.94
CA TYR A 173 -2.26 -17.82 17.53
C TYR A 173 -1.25 -18.88 17.95
N ASP A 174 -1.40 -19.36 19.18
CA ASP A 174 -0.65 -20.50 19.70
C ASP A 174 -1.66 -21.59 20.12
N PRO A 175 -1.74 -22.73 19.39
CA PRO A 175 -2.66 -23.82 19.73
C PRO A 175 -2.43 -24.41 21.13
N GLU A 176 -1.21 -24.31 21.67
CA GLU A 176 -0.89 -24.77 23.05
C GLU A 176 -1.40 -23.78 24.11
N LYS A 177 -1.65 -22.54 23.71
CA LYS A 177 -2.12 -21.45 24.61
C LYS A 177 -3.19 -20.59 23.91
N PRO A 178 -4.35 -21.18 23.54
CA PRO A 178 -5.35 -20.48 22.72
C PRO A 178 -5.97 -19.27 23.41
N THR A 179 -5.96 -19.21 24.74
CA THR A 179 -6.47 -18.10 25.56
C THR A 179 -5.41 -17.06 25.90
N SER A 180 -4.25 -17.09 25.25
CA SER A 180 -3.21 -16.10 25.45
C SER A 180 -3.76 -14.68 25.18
N PRO A 181 -3.44 -13.68 26.01
CA PRO A 181 -3.84 -12.29 25.76
C PRO A 181 -3.24 -11.71 24.47
N LYS A 182 -2.27 -12.40 23.87
CA LYS A 182 -1.67 -12.04 22.59
C LYS A 182 -2.44 -12.59 21.38
N THR A 183 -3.40 -13.52 21.62
CA THR A 183 -4.19 -14.14 20.55
C THR A 183 -4.98 -13.08 19.79
N ASN A 184 -4.74 -12.98 18.48
CA ASN A 184 -5.43 -12.07 17.56
C ASN A 184 -5.78 -12.80 16.26
N LEU A 185 -6.96 -13.42 16.23
CA LEU A 185 -7.43 -14.21 15.09
C LEU A 185 -8.04 -13.36 13.97
N THR A 186 -8.43 -12.13 14.29
CA THR A 186 -9.11 -11.21 13.38
C THR A 186 -8.19 -10.10 12.83
N ALA A 187 -6.88 -10.24 13.07
CA ALA A 187 -5.88 -9.29 12.63
C ALA A 187 -5.96 -8.99 11.13
N THR A 188 -5.69 -7.75 10.78
CA THR A 188 -5.59 -7.30 9.38
C THR A 188 -4.35 -7.88 8.69
N TYR A 189 -3.23 -7.97 9.43
CA TYR A 189 -1.95 -8.42 8.88
C TYR A 189 -1.66 -9.89 9.21
N PRO A 190 -0.92 -10.59 8.34
CA PRO A 190 -0.50 -11.96 8.61
C PRO A 190 0.45 -12.03 9.82
N ARG A 191 0.78 -13.24 10.25
CA ARG A 191 1.76 -13.40 11.32
C ARG A 191 3.12 -12.83 10.91
N LEU A 192 3.87 -12.34 11.87
CA LEU A 192 5.23 -11.85 11.64
C LEU A 192 6.14 -13.02 11.24
N GLY A 193 6.84 -12.86 10.13
CA GLY A 193 7.74 -13.86 9.57
C GLY A 193 8.06 -13.57 8.11
N ASN A 194 9.22 -13.99 7.65
CA ASN A 194 9.81 -13.62 6.37
C ASN A 194 9.01 -14.04 5.12
N LYS A 195 8.17 -15.05 5.21
CA LYS A 195 7.40 -15.57 4.05
C LYS A 195 6.16 -14.75 3.70
N ASN A 196 5.65 -13.94 4.62
CA ASN A 196 4.47 -13.11 4.40
C ASN A 196 4.81 -11.72 3.84
N GLY A 197 6.09 -11.38 3.77
CA GLY A 197 6.60 -10.08 3.30
C GLY A 197 7.05 -10.09 1.85
N VAL A 198 6.45 -10.88 0.96
CA VAL A 198 6.75 -10.86 -0.47
C VAL A 198 5.79 -9.97 -1.23
N SER A 199 6.23 -9.45 -2.38
CA SER A 199 5.40 -8.62 -3.26
C SER A 199 4.19 -9.41 -3.75
N SER A 200 3.01 -9.05 -3.28
CA SER A 200 1.75 -9.71 -3.59
C SER A 200 0.60 -8.70 -3.61
N ASP A 201 -0.54 -9.13 -4.12
CA ASP A 201 -1.77 -8.32 -4.13
C ASP A 201 -2.30 -8.04 -2.70
N PHE A 202 -1.84 -8.76 -1.69
CA PHE A 202 -2.08 -8.43 -0.28
C PHE A 202 -1.45 -7.09 0.12
N TRP A 203 -0.31 -6.77 -0.44
CA TRP A 203 0.45 -5.54 -0.16
C TRP A 203 0.25 -4.46 -1.22
N GLU A 204 -0.71 -4.65 -2.10
CA GLU A 204 -1.07 -3.68 -3.13
C GLU A 204 -2.11 -2.68 -2.59
N TYR A 205 -1.74 -1.43 -2.52
CA TYR A 205 -2.58 -0.34 -2.02
C TYR A 205 -2.87 0.68 -3.11
N SER A 206 -4.07 1.27 -3.05
CA SER A 206 -4.36 2.43 -3.89
C SER A 206 -3.42 3.58 -3.55
N GLY A 207 -2.72 4.09 -4.56
CA GLY A 207 -1.86 5.27 -4.45
C GLY A 207 -2.62 6.60 -4.59
N ASN A 208 -3.93 6.56 -4.81
CA ASN A 208 -4.74 7.78 -5.01
C ASN A 208 -4.62 8.75 -3.85
N TYR A 209 -4.44 10.01 -4.15
CA TYR A 209 -4.38 11.06 -3.13
C TYR A 209 -4.93 12.39 -3.61
N LEU A 210 -5.34 13.20 -2.63
CA LEU A 210 -5.58 14.64 -2.75
C LEU A 210 -4.77 15.33 -1.65
N LYS A 211 -4.03 16.38 -2.01
CA LYS A 211 -3.14 17.10 -1.09
C LYS A 211 -3.44 18.60 -1.08
N LEU A 212 -3.55 19.18 0.10
CA LEU A 212 -3.51 20.61 0.29
C LEU A 212 -2.03 21.03 0.34
N LYS A 213 -1.51 21.40 -0.83
CA LYS A 213 -0.09 21.74 -1.04
C LYS A 213 0.30 23.05 -0.38
N ASN A 214 -0.54 24.05 -0.57
CA ASN A 214 -0.28 25.38 -0.02
C ASN A 214 -1.60 26.06 0.33
N ILE A 215 -1.60 26.81 1.40
CA ILE A 215 -2.65 27.75 1.76
C ILE A 215 -1.99 29.05 2.23
N GLN A 216 -2.49 30.18 1.80
CA GLN A 216 -2.00 31.48 2.23
C GLN A 216 -3.17 32.42 2.48
N ILE A 217 -3.07 33.18 3.54
CA ILE A 217 -3.95 34.30 3.85
C ILE A 217 -3.11 35.55 4.05
N GLY A 218 -3.50 36.63 3.39
CA GLY A 218 -2.83 37.92 3.48
C GLY A 218 -3.79 39.02 3.87
N TYR A 219 -3.26 40.06 4.51
CA TYR A 219 -3.95 41.29 4.82
C TYR A 219 -3.08 42.50 4.44
N THR A 220 -3.57 43.35 3.55
CA THR A 220 -2.92 44.58 3.16
C THR A 220 -3.45 45.71 4.02
N LEU A 221 -2.57 46.44 4.71
CA LEU A 221 -2.98 47.57 5.52
C LEU A 221 -3.59 48.67 4.65
N PRO A 222 -4.66 49.32 5.13
CA PRO A 222 -5.24 50.47 4.41
C PRO A 222 -4.23 51.61 4.23
N GLN A 223 -4.24 52.22 3.06
CA GLN A 223 -3.27 53.28 2.69
C GLN A 223 -3.27 54.52 3.63
N TYR A 224 -4.41 54.83 4.27
CA TYR A 224 -4.46 55.96 5.22
C TYR A 224 -3.56 55.75 6.46
N ILE A 225 -3.19 54.47 6.77
CA ILE A 225 -2.25 54.13 7.84
C ILE A 225 -0.82 54.23 7.33
N THR A 226 -0.53 53.61 6.17
CA THR A 226 0.83 53.48 5.63
C THR A 226 1.42 54.76 5.11
N ARG A 227 0.61 55.65 4.55
CA ARG A 227 1.04 57.01 4.10
C ARG A 227 1.63 57.85 5.20
N LYS A 228 1.20 57.69 6.44
CA LYS A 228 1.76 58.45 7.59
C LYS A 228 3.23 58.16 7.81
N VAL A 229 3.70 56.98 7.41
CA VAL A 229 5.10 56.52 7.56
C VAL A 229 5.83 56.46 6.22
N LYS A 230 5.28 57.10 5.16
CA LYS A 230 5.83 57.14 3.79
C LYS A 230 6.07 55.74 3.19
N ILE A 231 5.27 54.75 3.55
CA ILE A 231 5.28 53.43 2.96
C ILE A 231 4.06 53.30 2.04
N GLU A 232 4.27 52.87 0.80
CA GLU A 232 3.21 52.74 -0.19
C GLU A 232 2.25 51.62 0.17
N LYS A 233 2.80 50.41 0.51
CA LYS A 233 2.02 49.25 0.81
C LYS A 233 2.69 48.42 1.90
N VAL A 234 1.86 47.92 2.86
CA VAL A 234 2.27 46.94 3.87
C VAL A 234 1.31 45.75 3.79
N ARG A 235 1.82 44.58 3.51
CA ARG A 235 1.04 43.35 3.50
C ARG A 235 1.63 42.34 4.50
N LEU A 236 0.79 41.90 5.42
CA LEU A 236 1.07 40.78 6.34
C LEU A 236 0.48 39.50 5.76
N TYR A 237 1.20 38.42 5.83
CA TYR A 237 0.67 37.15 5.38
C TYR A 237 1.12 35.98 6.25
N ALA A 238 0.29 34.94 6.27
CA ALA A 238 0.61 33.65 6.82
C ALA A 238 0.42 32.61 5.71
N SER A 239 1.35 31.67 5.60
CA SER A 239 1.26 30.55 4.67
C SER A 239 1.56 29.23 5.37
N ALA A 240 1.00 28.18 4.82
CA ALA A 240 1.31 26.84 5.28
C ALA A 240 1.38 25.87 4.10
N ASP A 241 2.39 25.00 4.11
CA ASP A 241 2.66 24.03 3.08
C ASP A 241 2.47 22.60 3.58
N ASN A 242 2.01 21.73 2.66
CA ASN A 242 1.81 20.30 2.91
C ASN A 242 0.94 19.98 4.14
N LEU A 243 -0.11 20.77 4.37
CA LEU A 243 -0.93 20.67 5.60
C LEU A 243 -1.63 19.34 5.74
N LYS A 244 -2.19 18.81 4.65
CA LYS A 244 -3.00 17.59 4.69
C LYS A 244 -2.90 16.82 3.38
N THR A 245 -2.71 15.51 3.53
CA THR A 245 -2.88 14.52 2.46
C THR A 245 -4.07 13.63 2.81
N TRP A 246 -5.01 13.49 1.88
CA TRP A 246 -6.10 12.51 1.96
C TRP A 246 -5.76 11.36 1.04
N THR A 247 -5.57 10.18 1.62
CA THR A 247 -5.22 8.95 0.91
C THR A 247 -5.63 7.73 1.72
N LYS A 248 -5.74 6.59 1.06
CA LYS A 248 -5.88 5.27 1.67
C LYS A 248 -4.54 4.52 1.75
N PHE A 249 -3.48 5.09 1.20
CA PHE A 249 -2.16 4.50 1.27
C PHE A 249 -1.65 4.52 2.72
N PRO A 250 -1.25 3.37 3.29
CA PRO A 250 -0.83 3.29 4.69
C PRO A 250 0.61 3.76 4.94
N GLY A 251 1.40 3.98 3.86
CA GLY A 251 2.76 4.50 3.94
C GLY A 251 2.82 5.98 4.29
N MET A 252 4.02 6.56 4.17
CA MET A 252 4.26 7.94 4.57
C MET A 252 3.52 8.95 3.70
N ASP A 253 3.70 8.86 2.39
CA ASP A 253 3.05 9.75 1.42
C ASP A 253 3.07 9.10 0.03
N PRO A 254 1.92 8.92 -0.63
CA PRO A 254 1.86 8.27 -1.95
C PRO A 254 2.58 9.06 -3.06
N GLU A 255 2.80 10.37 -2.88
CA GLU A 255 3.54 11.20 -3.83
C GLU A 255 5.03 10.84 -3.89
N ILE A 256 5.60 10.39 -2.78
CA ILE A 256 7.00 9.92 -2.71
C ILE A 256 7.13 8.40 -2.91
N GLY A 257 6.00 7.71 -3.11
CA GLY A 257 5.95 6.28 -3.37
C GLY A 257 6.23 5.42 -2.13
N THR A 258 6.84 4.27 -2.34
CA THR A 258 7.03 3.23 -1.32
C THR A 258 8.38 3.32 -0.59
N SER A 259 9.25 4.22 -1.00
CA SER A 259 10.57 4.38 -0.40
C SER A 259 10.47 5.01 0.99
N ILE A 260 11.24 4.47 1.93
CA ILE A 260 11.43 5.08 3.24
C ILE A 260 12.49 6.17 3.08
N THR A 261 12.02 7.40 2.91
CA THR A 261 12.86 8.59 2.72
C THR A 261 12.51 9.63 3.79
N TYR A 262 13.14 10.78 3.68
CA TYR A 262 12.79 11.89 4.56
C TYR A 262 11.32 12.32 4.33
N PRO A 263 10.47 12.40 5.36
CA PRO A 263 9.07 12.74 5.19
C PRO A 263 8.89 14.17 4.68
N LEU A 264 7.83 14.38 3.90
CA LEU A 264 7.44 15.73 3.49
C LEU A 264 7.04 16.55 4.72
N MET A 265 7.76 17.65 4.94
CA MET A 265 7.56 18.50 6.10
C MET A 265 6.31 19.39 5.92
N LYS A 266 5.55 19.54 6.99
CA LYS A 266 4.58 20.60 7.12
C LYS A 266 5.33 21.86 7.54
N GLN A 267 5.14 22.94 6.80
CA GLN A 267 5.80 24.20 7.07
C GLN A 267 4.76 25.30 7.25
N CYS A 268 4.96 26.16 8.25
CA CYS A 268 4.19 27.38 8.44
C CYS A 268 5.15 28.57 8.40
N ALA A 269 4.78 29.61 7.68
CA ALA A 269 5.55 30.83 7.56
C ALA A 269 4.66 32.06 7.80
N PHE A 270 5.24 33.08 8.42
CA PHE A 270 4.66 34.41 8.56
C PHE A 270 5.57 35.40 7.87
N GLY A 271 4.99 36.28 7.11
CA GLY A 271 5.78 37.23 6.35
C GLY A 271 5.19 38.67 6.35
N LEU A 272 6.08 39.59 6.14
CA LEU A 272 5.81 41.03 5.96
C LEU A 272 6.37 41.44 4.62
N GLN A 273 5.54 42.04 3.78
CA GLN A 273 5.95 42.65 2.50
C GLN A 273 5.76 44.15 2.57
N LEU A 274 6.82 44.88 2.31
CA LEU A 274 6.84 46.31 2.27
C LEU A 274 7.11 46.80 0.85
N THR A 275 6.37 47.83 0.40
CA THR A 275 6.62 48.55 -0.85
C THR A 275 6.76 50.03 -0.48
N PHE A 276 7.85 50.66 -0.96
CA PHE A 276 8.19 52.05 -0.68
C PHE A 276 7.95 52.93 -1.90
#